data_bcd3140188644a73b350be19894b2891
#
_entry.id   bcd3140188644a73b350be19894b2891
#
_cell.length_a   1.000
_cell.length_b   1.000
_cell.length_c   1.000
_cell.angle_alpha   90.00
_cell.angle_beta   90.00
_cell.angle_gamma   90.00
#
_symmetry.space_group_name_H-M   'P 1'
#
loop_
_entity.id
_entity.type
_entity.pdbx_description
1 polymer ?
#
loop_
_entity_poly.entity_id
_entity_poly.type
_entity_poly.pdbx_seq_one_letter_code
_entity_poly.pdbx_strand_id
1 'polypeptide(L)'
;MTSIPVDPAADLLRERAAHYAAEAALFLRDQALSTASHDLRSPLNAMHSWAYVLERQLANADPSLQRALAGIRTGIDQQVALIDDVLDAPRAETRTLAITAQPFALRPLLDDTLALVRFALADARQVSIDATLPDGEPSLRADRERLAQALWTMLTTAVEASAAGNRVTFACTRDGAQCAAHVTCGVSAAALADPALPHAFDAFARREMLRSRDAKRVAWVLALCQRVALAHGGTFTHAAFADGAVVTLSLAVPCEAAG
;
A
#
# COMPACT_ATOMS: atom_id res chain seq x y z
N MET A 1 -35.74 -20.48 -17.87
CA MET A 1 -34.66 -19.74 -17.21
C MET A 1 -33.86 -20.77 -16.44
N THR A 2 -32.73 -21.20 -17.01
CA THR A 2 -31.81 -22.14 -16.37
C THR A 2 -31.01 -21.34 -15.32
N SER A 3 -31.24 -21.62 -14.05
CA SER A 3 -30.39 -21.06 -12.97
C SER A 3 -28.97 -21.61 -13.15
N ILE A 4 -28.01 -20.74 -13.38
CA ILE A 4 -26.57 -21.08 -13.35
C ILE A 4 -26.31 -21.63 -11.95
N PRO A 5 -25.74 -22.83 -11.82
CA PRO A 5 -25.37 -23.35 -10.49
C PRO A 5 -24.35 -22.41 -9.86
N VAL A 6 -24.69 -21.89 -8.71
CA VAL A 6 -23.78 -21.09 -7.88
C VAL A 6 -22.75 -22.06 -7.30
N ASP A 7 -21.47 -21.83 -7.58
CA ASP A 7 -20.37 -22.55 -6.94
C ASP A 7 -19.98 -21.83 -5.64
N PRO A 8 -20.34 -22.36 -4.46
CA PRO A 8 -20.09 -21.70 -3.19
C PRO A 8 -18.60 -21.45 -2.92
N ALA A 9 -17.72 -22.31 -3.44
CA ALA A 9 -16.27 -22.14 -3.28
C ALA A 9 -15.76 -20.95 -4.11
N ALA A 10 -16.23 -20.81 -5.34
CA ALA A 10 -15.89 -19.66 -6.18
C ALA A 10 -16.42 -18.35 -5.61
N ASP A 11 -17.61 -18.34 -5.01
CA ASP A 11 -18.18 -17.13 -4.39
C ASP A 11 -17.38 -16.72 -3.15
N LEU A 12 -16.97 -17.66 -2.31
CA LEU A 12 -16.11 -17.39 -1.16
C LEU A 12 -14.77 -16.79 -1.58
N LEU A 13 -14.16 -17.28 -2.65
CA LEU A 13 -12.92 -16.72 -3.19
C LEU A 13 -13.11 -15.29 -3.71
N ARG A 14 -14.24 -15.00 -4.38
CA ARG A 14 -14.57 -13.63 -4.85
C ARG A 14 -14.76 -12.68 -3.68
N GLU A 15 -15.53 -13.08 -2.66
CA GLU A 15 -15.73 -12.28 -1.46
C GLU A 15 -14.42 -11.99 -0.73
N ARG A 16 -13.56 -12.99 -0.60
CA ARG A 16 -12.25 -12.81 0.02
C ARG A 16 -11.34 -11.87 -0.76
N ALA A 17 -11.30 -12.00 -2.09
CA ALA A 17 -10.54 -11.08 -2.94
C ALA A 17 -11.08 -9.64 -2.84
N ALA A 18 -12.40 -9.46 -2.83
CA ALA A 18 -13.03 -8.16 -2.67
C ALA A 18 -12.74 -7.54 -1.29
N HIS A 19 -12.76 -8.35 -0.24
CA HIS A 19 -12.37 -7.90 1.11
C HIS A 19 -10.91 -7.41 1.15
N TYR A 20 -9.98 -8.17 0.57
CA TYR A 20 -8.57 -7.77 0.53
C TYR A 20 -8.34 -6.52 -0.32
N ALA A 21 -9.06 -6.37 -1.43
CA ALA A 21 -9.02 -5.16 -2.24
C ALA A 21 -9.54 -3.94 -1.47
N ALA A 22 -10.62 -4.08 -0.69
CA ALA A 22 -11.17 -3.02 0.14
C ALA A 22 -10.20 -2.59 1.25
N GLU A 23 -9.57 -3.56 1.93
CA GLU A 23 -8.54 -3.27 2.94
C GLU A 23 -7.32 -2.55 2.32
N ALA A 24 -6.81 -3.02 1.19
CA ALA A 24 -5.71 -2.36 0.49
C ALA A 24 -6.08 -0.92 0.09
N ALA A 25 -7.32 -0.68 -0.40
CA ALA A 25 -7.82 0.63 -0.75
C ALA A 25 -7.94 1.57 0.45
N LEU A 26 -8.31 1.05 1.63
CA LEU A 26 -8.36 1.82 2.86
C LEU A 26 -6.96 2.35 3.24
N PHE A 27 -5.95 1.48 3.25
CA PHE A 27 -4.57 1.87 3.56
C PHE A 27 -3.95 2.77 2.51
N LEU A 28 -4.29 2.58 1.23
CA LEU A 28 -3.91 3.48 0.14
C LEU A 28 -4.44 4.90 0.39
N ARG A 29 -5.73 5.04 0.71
CA ARG A 29 -6.35 6.33 1.00
C ARG A 29 -5.74 6.98 2.23
N ASP A 30 -5.51 6.23 3.30
CA ASP A 30 -4.84 6.72 4.50
C ASP A 30 -3.44 7.25 4.18
N GLN A 31 -2.66 6.51 3.39
CA GLN A 31 -1.33 6.93 2.96
C GLN A 31 -1.37 8.19 2.07
N ALA A 32 -2.35 8.29 1.16
CA ALA A 32 -2.55 9.46 0.32
C ALA A 32 -2.86 10.71 1.16
N LEU A 33 -3.76 10.60 2.13
CA LEU A 33 -4.10 11.69 3.06
C LEU A 33 -2.89 12.07 3.92
N SER A 34 -2.09 11.09 4.38
CA SER A 34 -0.85 11.34 5.12
C SER A 34 0.12 12.20 4.34
N THR A 35 0.34 11.81 3.09
CA THR A 35 1.25 12.53 2.20
C THR A 35 0.71 13.93 1.91
N ALA A 36 -0.59 14.06 1.61
CA ALA A 36 -1.22 15.36 1.36
C ALA A 36 -1.12 16.29 2.56
N SER A 37 -1.40 15.80 3.77
CA SER A 37 -1.25 16.57 5.02
C SER A 37 0.18 17.11 5.18
N HIS A 38 1.18 16.25 5.03
CA HIS A 38 2.59 16.64 5.12
C HIS A 38 2.97 17.70 4.07
N ASP A 39 2.56 17.46 2.81
CA ASP A 39 2.94 18.32 1.69
C ASP A 39 2.22 19.68 1.72
N LEU A 40 1.04 19.76 2.34
CA LEU A 40 0.32 21.02 2.58
C LEU A 40 0.93 21.82 3.74
N ARG A 41 1.41 21.15 4.79
CA ARG A 41 2.03 21.86 5.93
C ARG A 41 3.32 22.57 5.55
N SER A 42 4.13 22.01 4.66
CA SER A 42 5.41 22.58 4.28
C SER A 42 5.31 24.02 3.75
N PRO A 43 4.47 24.32 2.72
CA PRO A 43 4.29 25.70 2.25
C PRO A 43 3.59 26.61 3.28
N LEU A 44 2.67 26.08 4.10
CA LEU A 44 2.01 26.87 5.17
C LEU A 44 3.02 27.31 6.23
N ASN A 45 3.94 26.44 6.63
CA ASN A 45 5.02 26.79 7.56
C ASN A 45 5.94 27.87 6.98
N ALA A 46 6.26 27.78 5.68
CA ALA A 46 7.03 28.83 5.00
C ALA A 46 6.29 30.18 4.99
N MET A 47 4.99 30.15 4.64
CA MET A 47 4.15 31.37 4.66
C MET A 47 4.05 31.96 6.07
N HIS A 48 3.89 31.13 7.10
CA HIS A 48 3.86 31.57 8.50
C HIS A 48 5.18 32.24 8.88
N SER A 49 6.33 31.66 8.49
CA SER A 49 7.65 32.24 8.76
C SER A 49 7.83 33.59 8.09
N TRP A 50 7.40 33.74 6.83
CA TRP A 50 7.46 35.03 6.13
C TRP A 50 6.49 36.05 6.72
N ALA A 51 5.29 35.65 7.11
CA ALA A 51 4.35 36.54 7.80
C ALA A 51 4.95 37.09 9.11
N TYR A 52 5.66 36.24 9.88
CA TYR A 52 6.36 36.66 11.09
C TYR A 52 7.49 37.68 10.81
N VAL A 53 8.29 37.45 9.75
CA VAL A 53 9.33 38.41 9.36
C VAL A 53 8.74 39.76 8.97
N LEU A 54 7.67 39.74 8.17
CA LEU A 54 6.95 40.97 7.76
C LEU A 54 6.34 41.69 8.96
N GLU A 55 5.78 40.98 9.92
CA GLU A 55 5.21 41.59 11.14
C GLU A 55 6.28 42.40 11.92
N ARG A 56 7.49 41.85 12.03
CA ARG A 56 8.61 42.56 12.69
C ARG A 56 9.09 43.77 11.90
N GLN A 57 9.14 43.66 10.57
CA GLN A 57 9.56 44.78 9.72
C GLN A 57 8.50 45.90 9.61
N LEU A 58 7.25 45.53 9.67
CA LEU A 58 6.11 46.44 9.53
C LEU A 58 5.49 46.86 10.88
N ALA A 59 6.20 46.66 12.00
CA ALA A 59 5.69 47.00 13.35
C ALA A 59 5.22 48.43 13.50
N ASN A 60 5.83 49.38 12.74
CA ASN A 60 5.47 50.79 12.71
C ASN A 60 4.70 51.24 11.42
N ALA A 61 4.22 50.26 10.64
CA ALA A 61 3.52 50.55 9.39
C ALA A 61 2.07 51.00 9.63
N ASP A 62 1.46 51.45 8.54
CA ASP A 62 0.03 51.85 8.53
C ASP A 62 -0.87 50.75 9.11
N PRO A 63 -1.89 51.11 9.94
CA PRO A 63 -2.81 50.14 10.53
C PRO A 63 -3.55 49.25 9.51
N SER A 64 -3.70 49.71 8.27
CA SER A 64 -4.29 48.89 7.21
C SER A 64 -3.39 47.74 6.81
N LEU A 65 -2.07 47.94 6.74
CA LEU A 65 -1.07 46.89 6.44
C LEU A 65 -0.97 45.87 7.59
N GLN A 66 -1.01 46.38 8.84
CA GLN A 66 -1.01 45.48 10.00
C GLN A 66 -2.26 44.59 10.03
N ARG A 67 -3.45 45.15 9.73
CA ARG A 67 -4.70 44.35 9.60
C ARG A 67 -4.65 43.34 8.48
N ALA A 68 -4.08 43.70 7.32
CA ALA A 68 -3.92 42.77 6.21
C ALA A 68 -2.99 41.59 6.59
N LEU A 69 -1.88 41.87 7.26
CA LEU A 69 -0.96 40.86 7.73
C LEU A 69 -1.59 39.93 8.79
N ALA A 70 -2.34 40.50 9.73
CA ALA A 70 -3.10 39.72 10.70
C ALA A 70 -4.14 38.80 10.04
N GLY A 71 -4.81 39.28 8.98
CA GLY A 71 -5.71 38.46 8.16
C GLY A 71 -5.02 37.29 7.48
N ILE A 72 -3.82 37.51 6.92
CA ILE A 72 -3.01 36.43 6.31
C ILE A 72 -2.64 35.37 7.36
N ARG A 73 -2.18 35.79 8.53
CA ARG A 73 -1.84 34.85 9.62
C ARG A 73 -3.06 34.02 10.05
N THR A 74 -4.17 34.69 10.31
CA THR A 74 -5.44 34.02 10.66
C THR A 74 -5.84 32.99 9.60
N GLY A 75 -5.68 33.32 8.30
CA GLY A 75 -5.94 32.38 7.22
C GLY A 75 -5.01 31.18 7.22
N ILE A 76 -3.71 31.38 7.51
CA ILE A 76 -2.75 30.27 7.63
C ILE A 76 -3.11 29.37 8.82
N ASP A 77 -3.39 29.95 9.99
CA ASP A 77 -3.74 29.21 11.20
C ASP A 77 -5.03 28.39 11.00
N GLN A 78 -6.03 28.95 10.32
CA GLN A 78 -7.25 28.23 9.96
C GLN A 78 -6.99 27.05 9.01
N GLN A 79 -6.08 27.20 8.04
CA GLN A 79 -5.72 26.10 7.14
C GLN A 79 -4.97 25.00 7.87
N VAL A 80 -4.07 25.32 8.79
CA VAL A 80 -3.37 24.33 9.63
C VAL A 80 -4.39 23.57 10.49
N ALA A 81 -5.32 24.28 11.14
CA ALA A 81 -6.37 23.65 11.95
C ALA A 81 -7.24 22.70 11.11
N LEU A 82 -7.63 23.09 9.88
CA LEU A 82 -8.37 22.21 8.97
C LEU A 82 -7.58 20.96 8.59
N ILE A 83 -6.26 21.05 8.37
CA ILE A 83 -5.42 19.88 8.11
C ILE A 83 -5.42 18.95 9.32
N ASP A 84 -5.27 19.50 10.53
CA ASP A 84 -5.27 18.71 11.76
C ASP A 84 -6.62 18.01 11.99
N ASP A 85 -7.73 18.74 11.85
CA ASP A 85 -9.06 18.21 12.17
C ASP A 85 -9.60 17.28 11.09
N VAL A 86 -9.39 17.60 9.81
CA VAL A 86 -10.02 16.86 8.69
C VAL A 86 -9.14 15.75 8.16
N LEU A 87 -7.82 15.96 8.08
CA LEU A 87 -6.90 14.99 7.51
C LEU A 87 -6.21 14.12 8.56
N ASP A 88 -5.82 14.66 9.70
CA ASP A 88 -5.00 13.93 10.66
C ASP A 88 -5.76 13.30 11.81
N ALA A 89 -6.78 13.95 12.35
CA ALA A 89 -7.56 13.41 13.46
C ALA A 89 -8.26 12.08 13.10
N PRO A 90 -8.93 11.95 11.93
CA PRO A 90 -9.57 10.69 11.55
C PRO A 90 -8.60 9.53 11.33
N ARG A 91 -7.31 9.85 11.10
CA ARG A 91 -6.25 8.86 10.85
C ARG A 91 -5.56 8.36 12.12
N ALA A 92 -5.85 8.94 13.28
CA ALA A 92 -5.23 8.53 14.53
C ALA A 92 -5.48 7.05 14.83
N GLU A 93 -6.66 6.53 14.48
CA GLU A 93 -7.05 5.13 14.66
C GLU A 93 -6.39 4.16 13.68
N THR A 94 -6.03 4.62 12.46
CA THR A 94 -5.41 3.79 11.42
C THR A 94 -3.88 3.83 11.43
N ARG A 95 -3.26 4.67 12.27
CA ARG A 95 -1.79 4.80 12.35
C ARG A 95 -1.09 3.55 12.85
N THR A 96 -1.72 2.81 13.76
CA THR A 96 -1.20 1.57 14.32
C THR A 96 -2.08 0.40 13.90
N LEU A 97 -1.52 -0.53 13.12
CA LEU A 97 -2.20 -1.76 12.79
C LEU A 97 -2.11 -2.73 13.98
N ALA A 98 -3.24 -2.99 14.62
CA ALA A 98 -3.31 -4.05 15.63
C ALA A 98 -3.18 -5.42 14.96
N ILE A 99 -2.38 -6.30 15.54
CA ILE A 99 -2.19 -7.68 15.07
C ILE A 99 -2.50 -8.67 16.19
N THR A 100 -2.98 -9.85 15.79
CA THR A 100 -3.22 -10.99 16.68
C THR A 100 -2.29 -12.14 16.28
N ALA A 101 -1.07 -12.15 16.86
CA ALA A 101 -0.07 -13.15 16.53
C ALA A 101 -0.41 -14.53 17.11
N GLN A 102 -0.55 -15.53 16.24
CA GLN A 102 -0.79 -16.92 16.58
C GLN A 102 0.14 -17.84 15.79
N PRO A 103 0.51 -19.02 16.29
CA PRO A 103 1.29 -19.99 15.55
C PRO A 103 0.44 -20.59 14.41
N PHE A 104 0.99 -20.68 13.21
CA PHE A 104 0.38 -21.40 12.08
C PHE A 104 1.43 -21.91 11.10
N ALA A 105 1.05 -22.93 10.28
CA ALA A 105 1.88 -23.44 9.21
C ALA A 105 1.91 -22.43 8.04
N LEU A 106 3.11 -22.05 7.59
CA LEU A 106 3.29 -21.05 6.53
C LEU A 106 2.79 -21.54 5.16
N ARG A 107 3.02 -22.83 4.84
CA ARG A 107 2.70 -23.40 3.54
C ARG A 107 1.23 -23.23 3.13
N PRO A 108 0.23 -23.56 3.98
CA PRO A 108 -1.17 -23.33 3.64
C PRO A 108 -1.52 -21.86 3.38
N LEU A 109 -0.92 -20.92 4.11
CA LEU A 109 -1.11 -19.50 3.85
C LEU A 109 -0.66 -19.11 2.45
N LEU A 110 0.53 -19.59 2.03
CA LEU A 110 1.10 -19.29 0.72
C LEU A 110 0.27 -19.92 -0.41
N ASP A 111 -0.09 -21.19 -0.26
CA ASP A 111 -0.89 -21.92 -1.25
C ASP A 111 -2.28 -21.29 -1.43
N ASP A 112 -2.98 -20.94 -0.32
CA ASP A 112 -4.29 -20.26 -0.34
C ASP A 112 -4.19 -18.89 -1.03
N THR A 113 -3.15 -18.11 -0.73
CA THR A 113 -2.98 -16.77 -1.30
C THR A 113 -2.66 -16.82 -2.79
N LEU A 114 -1.79 -17.73 -3.21
CA LEU A 114 -1.47 -17.96 -4.62
C LEU A 114 -2.68 -18.42 -5.42
N ALA A 115 -3.47 -19.36 -4.87
CA ALA A 115 -4.70 -19.84 -5.48
C ALA A 115 -5.73 -18.71 -5.64
N LEU A 116 -5.87 -17.86 -4.60
CA LEU A 116 -6.79 -16.71 -4.63
C LEU A 116 -6.42 -15.71 -5.73
N VAL A 117 -5.14 -15.35 -5.87
CA VAL A 117 -4.71 -14.38 -6.90
C VAL A 117 -4.83 -14.97 -8.30
N ARG A 118 -4.51 -16.24 -8.50
CA ARG A 118 -4.70 -16.93 -9.78
C ARG A 118 -6.17 -16.89 -10.20
N PHE A 119 -7.05 -17.35 -9.33
CA PHE A 119 -8.49 -17.39 -9.58
C PHE A 119 -9.08 -15.99 -9.81
N ALA A 120 -8.75 -15.02 -8.96
CA ALA A 120 -9.40 -13.73 -8.99
C ALA A 120 -8.91 -12.83 -10.15
N LEU A 121 -7.65 -12.98 -10.59
CA LEU A 121 -7.05 -11.99 -11.49
C LEU A 121 -6.06 -12.58 -12.52
N ALA A 122 -5.09 -13.38 -12.10
CA ALA A 122 -3.94 -13.73 -12.95
C ALA A 122 -4.36 -14.51 -14.21
N ASP A 123 -5.28 -15.47 -14.07
CA ASP A 123 -5.77 -16.29 -15.18
C ASP A 123 -6.51 -15.43 -16.22
N ALA A 124 -7.37 -14.51 -15.77
CA ALA A 124 -8.12 -13.61 -16.63
C ALA A 124 -7.23 -12.58 -17.35
N ARG A 125 -6.08 -12.24 -16.77
CA ARG A 125 -5.09 -11.35 -17.37
C ARG A 125 -4.02 -12.09 -18.19
N GLN A 126 -4.07 -13.42 -18.22
CA GLN A 126 -3.08 -14.28 -18.89
C GLN A 126 -1.65 -14.04 -18.35
N VAL A 127 -1.52 -13.83 -17.04
CA VAL A 127 -0.25 -13.65 -16.34
C VAL A 127 0.03 -14.90 -15.52
N SER A 128 1.18 -15.57 -15.79
CA SER A 128 1.59 -16.75 -15.03
C SER A 128 2.25 -16.35 -13.71
N ILE A 129 2.06 -17.15 -12.64
CA ILE A 129 2.75 -16.97 -11.37
C ILE A 129 3.60 -18.22 -11.11
N ASP A 130 4.93 -18.04 -11.17
CA ASP A 130 5.90 -19.09 -10.80
C ASP A 130 6.26 -18.91 -9.32
N ALA A 131 6.00 -19.94 -8.51
CA ALA A 131 6.20 -19.89 -7.08
C ALA A 131 7.31 -20.86 -6.63
N THR A 132 8.28 -20.33 -5.88
CA THR A 132 9.28 -21.09 -5.14
C THR A 132 8.96 -20.94 -3.65
N LEU A 133 8.62 -22.05 -3.01
CA LEU A 133 8.22 -22.07 -1.61
C LEU A 133 9.31 -22.75 -0.77
N PRO A 134 9.43 -22.41 0.53
CA PRO A 134 10.44 -23.01 1.39
C PRO A 134 10.21 -24.52 1.55
N ASP A 135 11.29 -25.25 1.70
CA ASP A 135 11.23 -26.66 2.01
C ASP A 135 10.68 -26.92 3.43
N GLY A 136 10.01 -28.07 3.58
CA GLY A 136 9.39 -28.46 4.85
C GLY A 136 8.09 -27.69 5.16
N GLU A 137 7.70 -27.73 6.42
CA GLU A 137 6.50 -27.03 6.95
C GLU A 137 6.90 -26.02 8.02
N PRO A 138 7.49 -24.87 7.63
CA PRO A 138 7.87 -23.87 8.61
C PRO A 138 6.64 -23.32 9.32
N SER A 139 6.69 -23.29 10.66
CA SER A 139 5.72 -22.60 11.49
C SER A 139 6.13 -21.14 11.66
N LEU A 140 5.15 -20.25 11.64
CA LEU A 140 5.31 -18.83 11.86
C LEU A 140 4.35 -18.37 12.96
N ARG A 141 4.84 -17.53 13.89
CA ARG A 141 4.01 -16.88 14.89
C ARG A 141 3.73 -15.43 14.46
N ALA A 142 2.58 -15.21 13.86
CA ALA A 142 2.20 -13.92 13.29
C ALA A 142 0.68 -13.80 13.19
N ASP A 143 0.19 -12.68 12.70
CA ASP A 143 -1.21 -12.53 12.28
C ASP A 143 -1.38 -13.07 10.86
N ARG A 144 -1.95 -14.28 10.77
CA ARG A 144 -2.13 -15.01 9.51
C ARG A 144 -2.93 -14.20 8.50
N GLU A 145 -3.99 -13.53 8.94
CA GLU A 145 -4.89 -12.79 8.04
C GLU A 145 -4.21 -11.53 7.50
N ARG A 146 -3.49 -10.79 8.35
CA ARG A 146 -2.74 -9.60 7.93
C ARG A 146 -1.60 -9.94 6.96
N LEU A 147 -0.92 -11.07 7.19
CA LEU A 147 0.09 -11.55 6.23
C LEU A 147 -0.54 -11.98 4.90
N ALA A 148 -1.69 -12.68 4.93
CA ALA A 148 -2.43 -13.03 3.71
C ALA A 148 -2.81 -11.79 2.89
N GLN A 149 -3.33 -10.74 3.55
CA GLN A 149 -3.69 -9.47 2.91
C GLN A 149 -2.47 -8.79 2.28
N ALA A 150 -1.33 -8.75 2.97
CA ALA A 150 -0.11 -8.16 2.44
C ALA A 150 0.44 -8.94 1.24
N LEU A 151 0.52 -10.27 1.32
CA LEU A 151 0.97 -11.12 0.23
C LEU A 151 0.05 -11.04 -0.99
N TRP A 152 -1.27 -11.04 -0.76
CA TRP A 152 -2.27 -10.83 -1.80
C TRP A 152 -2.07 -9.49 -2.49
N THR A 153 -1.87 -8.41 -1.73
CA THR A 153 -1.63 -7.06 -2.27
C THR A 153 -0.36 -7.00 -3.11
N MET A 154 0.74 -7.63 -2.66
CA MET A 154 1.99 -7.71 -3.42
C MET A 154 1.78 -8.44 -4.75
N LEU A 155 1.18 -9.64 -4.71
CA LEU A 155 0.95 -10.46 -5.90
C LEU A 155 -0.01 -9.80 -6.88
N THR A 156 -1.11 -9.23 -6.38
CA THR A 156 -2.10 -8.52 -7.21
C THR A 156 -1.48 -7.29 -7.87
N THR A 157 -0.66 -6.51 -7.13
CA THR A 157 0.09 -5.38 -7.68
C THR A 157 1.00 -5.82 -8.83
N ALA A 158 1.71 -6.92 -8.65
CA ALA A 158 2.62 -7.45 -9.67
C ALA A 158 1.87 -7.97 -10.91
N VAL A 159 0.75 -8.67 -10.71
CA VAL A 159 -0.11 -9.15 -11.81
C VAL A 159 -0.71 -7.98 -12.59
N GLU A 160 -1.21 -6.94 -11.91
CA GLU A 160 -1.76 -5.76 -12.58
C GLU A 160 -0.70 -4.95 -13.34
N ALA A 161 0.52 -4.90 -12.81
CA ALA A 161 1.63 -4.24 -13.49
C ALA A 161 2.14 -5.02 -14.71
N SER A 162 1.86 -6.31 -14.81
CA SER A 162 2.37 -7.17 -15.89
C SER A 162 1.51 -7.13 -17.14
N ALA A 163 2.15 -7.16 -18.30
CA ALA A 163 1.47 -7.39 -19.58
C ALA A 163 1.01 -8.85 -19.73
N ALA A 164 -0.02 -9.08 -20.54
CA ALA A 164 -0.47 -10.43 -20.90
C ALA A 164 0.67 -11.28 -21.47
N GLY A 165 0.71 -12.56 -21.10
CA GLY A 165 1.78 -13.48 -21.48
C GLY A 165 3.05 -13.38 -20.63
N ASN A 166 3.16 -12.36 -19.76
CA ASN A 166 4.29 -12.20 -18.87
C ASN A 166 4.17 -13.10 -17.62
N ARG A 167 5.27 -13.13 -16.88
CA ARG A 167 5.45 -13.96 -15.69
C ARG A 167 5.73 -13.10 -14.47
N VAL A 168 5.04 -13.40 -13.38
CA VAL A 168 5.35 -12.94 -12.02
C VAL A 168 6.08 -14.06 -11.29
N THR A 169 7.21 -13.76 -10.68
CA THR A 169 7.95 -14.70 -9.85
C THR A 169 7.67 -14.43 -8.38
N PHE A 170 7.24 -15.45 -7.66
CA PHE A 170 7.08 -15.42 -6.20
C PHE A 170 8.12 -16.34 -5.56
N ALA A 171 8.88 -15.83 -4.61
CA ALA A 171 9.81 -16.64 -3.82
C ALA A 171 9.59 -16.37 -2.33
N CYS A 172 9.37 -17.43 -1.56
CA CYS A 172 9.37 -17.34 -0.10
C CYS A 172 10.56 -18.10 0.43
N THR A 173 11.40 -17.42 1.22
CA THR A 173 12.62 -18.00 1.79
C THR A 173 12.60 -17.86 3.30
N ARG A 174 13.30 -18.77 3.96
CA ARG A 174 13.58 -18.70 5.39
C ARG A 174 15.09 -18.62 5.58
N ASP A 175 15.54 -17.57 6.23
CA ASP A 175 16.94 -17.39 6.61
C ASP A 175 17.02 -17.13 8.13
N GLY A 176 17.48 -18.15 8.86
CA GLY A 176 17.57 -18.12 10.32
C GLY A 176 16.24 -17.76 10.98
N ALA A 177 16.19 -16.58 11.61
CA ALA A 177 15.04 -16.06 12.33
C ALA A 177 14.13 -15.16 11.48
N GLN A 178 14.30 -15.12 10.15
CA GLN A 178 13.47 -14.33 9.24
C GLN A 178 12.82 -15.16 8.17
N CYS A 179 11.56 -14.87 7.87
CA CYS A 179 10.85 -15.33 6.69
C CYS A 179 10.67 -14.15 5.74
N ALA A 180 11.09 -14.29 4.49
CA ALA A 180 10.99 -13.26 3.48
C ALA A 180 10.20 -13.75 2.26
N ALA A 181 9.26 -12.92 1.81
CA ALA A 181 8.52 -13.12 0.58
C ALA A 181 8.93 -12.08 -0.45
N HIS A 182 9.30 -12.52 -1.64
CA HIS A 182 9.71 -11.68 -2.76
C HIS A 182 8.78 -11.90 -3.94
N VAL A 183 8.28 -10.80 -4.52
CA VAL A 183 7.46 -10.82 -5.73
C VAL A 183 8.16 -9.98 -6.78
N THR A 184 8.50 -10.58 -7.92
CA THR A 184 9.19 -9.88 -9.02
C THR A 184 8.33 -9.88 -10.27
N CYS A 185 8.21 -8.74 -10.93
CA CYS A 185 7.44 -8.56 -12.16
C CYS A 185 8.06 -7.53 -13.10
N GLY A 186 7.72 -7.61 -14.38
CA GLY A 186 7.96 -6.56 -15.34
C GLY A 186 6.80 -5.56 -15.37
N VAL A 187 7.11 -4.26 -15.35
CA VAL A 187 6.11 -3.20 -15.34
C VAL A 187 5.70 -2.79 -16.76
N SER A 188 4.40 -2.74 -17.01
CA SER A 188 3.79 -2.25 -18.25
C SER A 188 2.76 -1.16 -17.93
N ALA A 189 3.08 0.07 -18.32
CA ALA A 189 2.15 1.19 -18.20
C ALA A 189 0.86 0.97 -18.99
N ALA A 190 0.97 0.33 -20.17
CA ALA A 190 -0.18 0.00 -21.01
C ALA A 190 -1.13 -0.98 -20.29
N ALA A 191 -0.60 -2.03 -19.66
CA ALA A 191 -1.40 -3.01 -18.93
C ALA A 191 -2.11 -2.41 -17.69
N LEU A 192 -1.50 -1.44 -17.02
CA LEU A 192 -2.09 -0.71 -15.91
C LEU A 192 -3.20 0.26 -16.36
N ALA A 193 -3.09 0.82 -17.55
CA ALA A 193 -4.04 1.80 -18.08
C ALA A 193 -5.21 1.17 -18.84
N ASP A 194 -5.09 -0.07 -19.29
CA ASP A 194 -6.08 -0.72 -20.16
C ASP A 194 -7.40 -1.02 -19.41
N PRO A 195 -8.51 -0.32 -19.74
CA PRO A 195 -9.79 -0.55 -19.08
C PRO A 195 -10.48 -1.87 -19.50
N ALA A 196 -9.99 -2.54 -20.55
CA ALA A 196 -10.54 -3.80 -21.02
C ALA A 196 -10.04 -4.99 -20.19
N LEU A 197 -8.93 -4.84 -19.48
CA LEU A 197 -8.43 -5.86 -18.57
C LEU A 197 -9.16 -5.82 -17.22
N PRO A 198 -9.36 -6.98 -16.55
CA PRO A 198 -9.86 -6.98 -15.20
C PRO A 198 -8.85 -6.37 -14.24
N HIS A 199 -9.34 -5.62 -13.27
CA HIS A 199 -8.52 -4.97 -12.25
C HIS A 199 -9.13 -5.17 -10.86
N ALA A 200 -8.28 -5.42 -9.88
CA ALA A 200 -8.66 -5.45 -8.47
C ALA A 200 -8.53 -4.04 -7.83
N PHE A 201 -7.60 -3.22 -8.33
CA PHE A 201 -7.41 -1.85 -7.87
C PHE A 201 -8.13 -0.85 -8.77
N ASP A 202 -8.60 0.25 -8.18
CA ASP A 202 -9.24 1.33 -8.93
C ASP A 202 -8.25 2.10 -9.84
N ALA A 203 -8.77 2.90 -10.77
CA ALA A 203 -7.96 3.64 -11.72
C ALA A 203 -7.02 4.65 -11.06
N PHE A 204 -7.38 5.17 -9.87
CA PHE A 204 -6.52 6.07 -9.11
C PHE A 204 -5.29 5.33 -8.57
N ALA A 205 -5.50 4.17 -7.92
CA ALA A 205 -4.43 3.33 -7.39
C ALA A 205 -3.43 2.93 -8.48
N ARG A 206 -3.92 2.46 -9.64
CA ARG A 206 -3.08 2.04 -10.77
C ARG A 206 -2.26 3.19 -11.37
N ARG A 207 -2.87 4.37 -11.51
CA ARG A 207 -2.15 5.55 -12.00
C ARG A 207 -1.07 6.00 -11.02
N GLU A 208 -1.31 5.87 -9.72
CA GLU A 208 -0.35 6.23 -8.69
C GLU A 208 0.86 5.28 -8.63
N MET A 209 0.73 4.04 -9.10
CA MET A 209 1.88 3.12 -9.22
C MET A 209 2.96 3.69 -10.15
N LEU A 210 2.57 4.30 -11.28
CA LEU A 210 3.52 4.80 -12.29
C LEU A 210 4.05 6.21 -11.98
N ARG A 211 3.55 6.89 -10.95
CA ARG A 211 4.08 8.19 -10.58
C ARG A 211 5.50 8.04 -10.08
N SER A 212 6.45 8.73 -10.76
CA SER A 212 7.82 8.83 -10.30
C SER A 212 7.84 9.45 -8.91
N ARG A 213 8.20 8.65 -7.91
CA ARG A 213 8.34 9.05 -6.53
C ARG A 213 9.74 8.71 -6.07
N ASP A 214 10.22 9.48 -5.13
CA ASP A 214 11.46 9.17 -4.44
C ASP A 214 11.41 7.68 -4.01
N ALA A 215 12.42 6.90 -4.38
CA ALA A 215 12.53 5.46 -4.06
C ALA A 215 12.39 5.16 -2.55
N LYS A 216 12.47 6.18 -1.69
CA LYS A 216 12.24 6.08 -0.26
C LYS A 216 10.76 6.09 0.15
N ARG A 217 9.84 6.44 -0.75
CA ARG A 217 8.40 6.48 -0.46
C ARG A 217 7.73 5.23 -1.00
N VAL A 218 7.08 4.48 -0.13
CA VAL A 218 6.26 3.32 -0.52
C VAL A 218 5.14 3.79 -1.46
N ALA A 219 4.97 3.09 -2.59
CA ALA A 219 3.83 3.32 -3.46
C ALA A 219 2.54 3.13 -2.65
N TRP A 220 1.55 4.03 -2.81
CA TRP A 220 0.38 4.06 -1.94
C TRP A 220 -0.42 2.76 -1.94
N VAL A 221 -0.45 2.06 -3.07
CA VAL A 221 -1.11 0.75 -3.17
C VAL A 221 -0.45 -0.31 -2.27
N LEU A 222 0.82 -0.14 -1.93
CA LEU A 222 1.60 -1.04 -1.07
C LEU A 222 1.68 -0.58 0.40
N ALA A 223 0.90 0.45 0.79
CA ALA A 223 0.89 0.97 2.14
C ALA A 223 0.48 -0.09 3.18
N LEU A 224 -0.47 -0.96 2.84
CA LEU A 224 -0.86 -2.11 3.68
C LEU A 224 0.34 -3.03 3.93
N CYS A 225 1.12 -3.37 2.90
CA CYS A 225 2.29 -4.25 3.04
C CYS A 225 3.31 -3.66 4.02
N GLN A 226 3.59 -2.35 3.92
CA GLN A 226 4.48 -1.67 4.85
C GLN A 226 3.95 -1.70 6.29
N ARG A 227 2.65 -1.42 6.49
CA ARG A 227 2.04 -1.44 7.83
C ARG A 227 2.06 -2.83 8.45
N VAL A 228 1.76 -3.86 7.66
CA VAL A 228 1.81 -5.26 8.11
C VAL A 228 3.22 -5.65 8.49
N ALA A 229 4.23 -5.33 7.66
CA ALA A 229 5.62 -5.62 7.98
C ALA A 229 6.04 -4.96 9.30
N LEU A 230 5.80 -3.66 9.47
CA LEU A 230 6.15 -2.90 10.67
C LEU A 230 5.44 -3.43 11.92
N ALA A 231 4.16 -3.77 11.83
CA ALA A 231 3.39 -4.33 12.95
C ALA A 231 3.95 -5.69 13.43
N HIS A 232 4.58 -6.45 12.52
CA HIS A 232 5.26 -7.70 12.85
C HIS A 232 6.75 -7.54 13.21
N GLY A 233 7.24 -6.30 13.35
CA GLY A 233 8.67 -6.04 13.63
C GLY A 233 9.59 -6.33 12.45
N GLY A 234 9.04 -6.39 11.25
CA GLY A 234 9.74 -6.68 10.00
C GLY A 234 9.94 -5.46 9.12
N THR A 235 10.24 -5.71 7.84
CA THR A 235 10.50 -4.66 6.84
C THR A 235 9.76 -4.94 5.53
N PHE A 236 9.42 -3.87 4.83
CA PHE A 236 8.90 -3.92 3.47
C PHE A 236 9.69 -2.96 2.58
N THR A 237 10.13 -3.44 1.43
CA THR A 237 10.90 -2.65 0.45
C THR A 237 10.43 -2.94 -0.98
N HIS A 238 10.58 -1.95 -1.86
CA HIS A 238 10.38 -2.11 -3.29
C HIS A 238 11.19 -1.07 -4.07
N ALA A 239 11.51 -1.39 -5.32
CA ALA A 239 12.03 -0.41 -6.28
C ALA A 239 10.88 0.48 -6.82
N ALA A 240 11.23 1.61 -7.45
CA ALA A 240 10.24 2.45 -8.10
C ALA A 240 9.62 1.74 -9.31
N PHE A 241 8.31 1.88 -9.48
CA PHE A 241 7.61 1.41 -10.66
C PHE A 241 7.91 2.36 -11.83
N ALA A 242 8.59 1.85 -12.85
CA ALA A 242 8.83 2.56 -14.09
C ALA A 242 8.47 1.65 -15.26
N ASP A 243 7.91 2.20 -16.32
CA ASP A 243 7.52 1.44 -17.50
C ASP A 243 8.74 0.70 -18.11
N GLY A 244 8.56 -0.58 -18.39
CA GLY A 244 9.63 -1.47 -18.87
C GLY A 244 10.63 -1.92 -17.81
N ALA A 245 10.53 -1.47 -16.55
CA ALA A 245 11.40 -1.91 -15.46
C ALA A 245 10.99 -3.28 -14.90
N VAL A 246 11.95 -3.97 -14.30
CA VAL A 246 11.70 -5.13 -13.44
C VAL A 246 11.69 -4.64 -12.00
N VAL A 247 10.61 -4.90 -11.29
CA VAL A 247 10.42 -4.49 -9.90
C VAL A 247 10.33 -5.73 -9.01
N THR A 248 11.05 -5.70 -7.88
CA THR A 248 10.92 -6.68 -6.81
C THR A 248 10.30 -6.02 -5.60
N LEU A 249 9.21 -6.61 -5.09
CA LEU A 249 8.57 -6.28 -3.83
C LEU A 249 9.06 -7.29 -2.79
N SER A 250 9.50 -6.82 -1.64
CA SER A 250 10.07 -7.68 -0.58
C SER A 250 9.43 -7.39 0.76
N LEU A 251 8.87 -8.42 1.38
CA LEU A 251 8.30 -8.37 2.73
C LEU A 251 9.04 -9.39 3.59
N ALA A 252 9.67 -8.93 4.66
CA ALA A 252 10.36 -9.78 5.61
C ALA A 252 9.74 -9.62 7.00
N VAL A 253 9.51 -10.73 7.68
CA VAL A 253 8.99 -10.77 9.06
C VAL A 253 9.82 -11.72 9.91
N PRO A 254 9.99 -11.44 11.22
CA PRO A 254 10.63 -12.39 12.13
C PRO A 254 9.88 -13.72 12.16
N CYS A 255 10.61 -14.82 12.21
CA CYS A 255 10.07 -16.15 12.43
C CYS A 255 10.78 -16.82 13.61
N GLU A 256 10.06 -17.67 14.35
CA GLU A 256 10.65 -18.44 15.43
C GLU A 256 11.66 -19.43 14.83
N ALA A 257 12.82 -19.61 15.52
CA ALA A 257 13.76 -20.65 15.16
C ALA A 257 13.03 -22.00 15.25
N ALA A 258 13.23 -22.86 14.26
CA ALA A 258 12.78 -24.24 14.36
C ALA A 258 13.53 -24.87 15.55
N GLY A 259 12.79 -25.19 16.62
CA GLY A 259 13.31 -25.94 17.76
C GLY A 259 13.71 -27.35 17.34
#